data_1e31d03691a29c45c4ddfd55ab7f87e7
#
_entry.id   1e31d03691a29c45c4ddfd55ab7f87e7
#
_cell.length_a   1.000
_cell.length_b   1.000
_cell.length_c   1.000
_cell.angle_alpha   90.00
_cell.angle_beta   90.00
_cell.angle_gamma   90.00
#
_symmetry.space_group_name_H-M   'P 1'
#
loop_
_entity.id
_entity.type
_entity.pdbx_description
1 polymer ?
#
loop_
_entity_poly.entity_id
_entity_poly.type
_entity_poly.pdbx_seq_one_letter_code
_entity_poly.pdbx_strand_id
1 'polypeptide(L)'
;MDATIGVTVGDSLDRLEATIDGFDFVEFAIGEGAEPDEVDDERLASILAEAGADLCVHLPFKQDVATHVPEINAGIRDYLGRLLEWAGGVGAEKAVLHGTARNPHDTDLRPIFADQLAAVDAAAADAGVELVVENVGHQARGFPLSVLGDLARETGTAVCFDVGHAYMEDGDDGVDRFCSGYGDLVSHLHVHDVRSRGDTHLPIGAGEVDYGVVSEHFGGFDGTVAVEVFTDDVDMLRDSARRAGTALDAER
;
A
#
# COMPACT_ATOMS: atom_id res chain seq x y z
N MET A 1 -3.03 21.95 -2.28
CA MET A 1 -3.52 20.98 -3.31
C MET A 1 -4.30 19.95 -2.53
N ASP A 2 -5.45 19.57 -3.00
CA ASP A 2 -6.25 18.55 -2.34
C ASP A 2 -5.53 17.21 -2.52
N ALA A 3 -5.55 16.34 -1.52
CA ALA A 3 -4.93 15.02 -1.59
C ALA A 3 -5.59 14.18 -2.70
N THR A 4 -4.81 13.43 -3.46
CA THR A 4 -5.32 12.48 -4.46
C THR A 4 -5.85 11.24 -3.76
N ILE A 5 -7.18 11.01 -3.81
CA ILE A 5 -7.86 9.97 -3.02
C ILE A 5 -8.42 8.88 -3.91
N GLY A 6 -8.00 7.66 -3.65
CA GLY A 6 -8.47 6.44 -4.31
C GLY A 6 -9.07 5.43 -3.35
N VAL A 7 -9.36 4.25 -3.88
CA VAL A 7 -9.97 3.15 -3.14
C VAL A 7 -9.35 1.81 -3.52
N THR A 8 -9.15 0.94 -2.53
CA THR A 8 -8.73 -0.45 -2.75
C THR A 8 -9.93 -1.31 -3.11
N VAL A 9 -9.88 -2.03 -4.24
CA VAL A 9 -11.02 -2.78 -4.77
C VAL A 9 -10.84 -4.30 -4.81
N GLY A 10 -9.68 -4.81 -4.36
CA GLY A 10 -9.35 -6.23 -4.51
C GLY A 10 -9.06 -6.60 -5.97
N ASP A 11 -9.23 -7.87 -6.33
CA ASP A 11 -8.87 -8.46 -7.63
C ASP A 11 -10.06 -8.61 -8.60
N SER A 12 -11.19 -7.96 -8.33
CA SER A 12 -12.42 -8.09 -9.11
C SER A 12 -12.70 -6.85 -9.95
N LEU A 13 -12.71 -7.01 -11.28
CA LEU A 13 -13.10 -5.95 -12.20
C LEU A 13 -14.59 -5.55 -12.06
N ASP A 14 -15.47 -6.47 -11.65
CA ASP A 14 -16.87 -6.14 -11.37
C ASP A 14 -17.00 -5.21 -10.16
N ARG A 15 -16.19 -5.45 -9.11
CA ARG A 15 -16.12 -4.58 -7.94
C ARG A 15 -15.48 -3.22 -8.28
N LEU A 16 -14.44 -3.23 -9.09
CA LEU A 16 -13.80 -2.01 -9.59
C LEU A 16 -14.83 -1.14 -10.30
N GLU A 17 -15.52 -1.67 -11.30
CA GLU A 17 -16.53 -0.95 -12.08
C GLU A 17 -17.68 -0.39 -11.20
N ALA A 18 -18.10 -1.15 -10.18
CA ALA A 18 -19.15 -0.73 -9.25
C ALA A 18 -18.71 0.36 -8.26
N THR A 19 -17.40 0.53 -8.03
CA THR A 19 -16.86 1.32 -6.91
C THR A 19 -16.17 2.62 -7.37
N ILE A 20 -15.52 2.61 -8.53
CA ILE A 20 -14.56 3.63 -8.98
C ILE A 20 -15.13 5.05 -9.07
N ASP A 21 -16.44 5.19 -9.30
CA ASP A 21 -17.05 6.51 -9.53
C ASP A 21 -16.87 7.46 -8.33
N GLY A 22 -16.22 8.58 -8.59
CA GLY A 22 -15.93 9.62 -7.58
C GLY A 22 -14.61 9.43 -6.82
N PHE A 23 -13.72 8.54 -7.27
CA PHE A 23 -12.35 8.42 -6.79
C PHE A 23 -11.37 8.85 -7.88
N ASP A 24 -10.22 9.41 -7.46
CA ASP A 24 -9.18 9.90 -8.37
C ASP A 24 -8.37 8.74 -8.97
N PHE A 25 -8.22 7.65 -8.20
CA PHE A 25 -7.57 6.41 -8.64
C PHE A 25 -8.19 5.19 -7.97
N VAL A 26 -7.87 4.02 -8.50
CA VAL A 26 -8.12 2.73 -7.83
C VAL A 26 -6.82 2.02 -7.54
N GLU A 27 -6.83 1.27 -6.44
CA GLU A 27 -5.81 0.27 -6.15
C GLU A 27 -6.39 -1.11 -6.40
N PHE A 28 -5.91 -1.73 -7.49
CA PHE A 28 -6.34 -3.06 -7.94
C PHE A 28 -5.35 -4.10 -7.45
N ALA A 29 -5.83 -5.11 -6.71
CA ALA A 29 -4.98 -6.16 -6.19
C ALA A 29 -4.76 -7.27 -7.23
N ILE A 30 -3.54 -7.79 -7.29
CA ILE A 30 -3.25 -9.03 -8.01
C ILE A 30 -3.46 -10.19 -7.06
N GLY A 31 -4.31 -11.13 -7.45
CA GLY A 31 -4.59 -12.33 -6.68
C GLY A 31 -3.35 -13.18 -6.43
N GLU A 32 -3.34 -13.91 -5.33
CA GLU A 32 -2.20 -14.76 -4.95
C GLU A 32 -1.96 -15.87 -5.97
N GLY A 33 -0.76 -15.87 -6.57
CA GLY A 33 -0.40 -16.82 -7.62
C GLY A 33 -1.02 -16.52 -8.98
N ALA A 34 -1.68 -15.37 -9.14
CA ALA A 34 -2.19 -14.93 -10.44
C ALA A 34 -1.04 -14.63 -11.41
N GLU A 35 -1.29 -14.90 -12.68
CA GLU A 35 -0.42 -14.49 -13.77
C GLU A 35 -1.03 -13.28 -14.49
N PRO A 36 -0.21 -12.39 -15.06
CA PRO A 36 -0.69 -11.17 -15.72
C PRO A 36 -1.75 -11.41 -16.80
N ASP A 37 -1.66 -12.50 -17.55
CA ASP A 37 -2.58 -12.86 -18.63
C ASP A 37 -3.98 -13.33 -18.14
N GLU A 38 -4.18 -13.46 -16.83
CA GLU A 38 -5.49 -13.77 -16.25
C GLU A 38 -6.35 -12.51 -16.01
N VAL A 39 -5.76 -11.30 -16.13
CA VAL A 39 -6.48 -10.04 -16.03
C VAL A 39 -6.97 -9.60 -17.41
N ASP A 40 -8.23 -9.17 -17.52
CA ASP A 40 -8.78 -8.58 -18.74
C ASP A 40 -8.35 -7.12 -18.85
N ASP A 41 -7.16 -6.92 -19.46
CA ASP A 41 -6.54 -5.60 -19.60
C ASP A 41 -7.38 -4.62 -20.41
N GLU A 42 -8.12 -5.11 -21.44
CA GLU A 42 -8.99 -4.26 -22.26
C GLU A 42 -10.16 -3.74 -21.43
N ARG A 43 -10.76 -4.59 -20.62
CA ARG A 43 -11.83 -4.19 -19.70
C ARG A 43 -11.33 -3.26 -18.61
N LEU A 44 -10.17 -3.55 -17.99
CA LEU A 44 -9.54 -2.69 -16.99
C LEU A 44 -9.32 -1.29 -17.56
N ALA A 45 -8.68 -1.18 -18.73
CA ALA A 45 -8.44 0.10 -19.38
C ALA A 45 -9.72 0.85 -19.73
N SER A 46 -10.80 0.15 -20.16
CA SER A 46 -12.08 0.77 -20.47
C SER A 46 -12.72 1.39 -19.22
N ILE A 47 -12.75 0.65 -18.10
CA ILE A 47 -13.32 1.13 -16.83
C ILE A 47 -12.58 2.37 -16.33
N LEU A 48 -11.24 2.33 -16.32
CA LEU A 48 -10.41 3.47 -15.90
C LEU A 48 -10.64 4.70 -16.77
N ALA A 49 -10.66 4.52 -18.10
CA ALA A 49 -10.88 5.62 -19.04
C ALA A 49 -12.27 6.26 -18.91
N GLU A 50 -13.32 5.44 -18.68
CA GLU A 50 -14.68 5.95 -18.49
C GLU A 50 -14.82 6.75 -17.18
N ALA A 51 -14.14 6.32 -16.12
CA ALA A 51 -14.13 7.02 -14.84
C ALA A 51 -13.16 8.23 -14.83
N GLY A 52 -12.15 8.25 -15.71
CA GLY A 52 -11.07 9.25 -15.69
C GLY A 52 -10.18 9.09 -14.46
N ALA A 53 -9.97 7.87 -14.01
CA ALA A 53 -9.21 7.54 -12.80
C ALA A 53 -7.88 6.87 -13.15
N ASP A 54 -6.88 7.09 -12.30
CA ASP A 54 -5.56 6.49 -12.39
C ASP A 54 -5.53 5.08 -11.75
N LEU A 55 -4.44 4.34 -11.97
CA LEU A 55 -4.26 2.98 -11.48
C LEU A 55 -3.05 2.88 -10.54
N CYS A 56 -3.28 2.33 -9.35
CA CYS A 56 -2.26 1.70 -8.52
C CYS A 56 -2.49 0.19 -8.50
N VAL A 57 -1.44 -0.59 -8.31
CA VAL A 57 -1.52 -2.05 -8.23
C VAL A 57 -1.04 -2.52 -6.86
N HIS A 58 -1.82 -3.36 -6.19
CA HIS A 58 -1.37 -4.05 -5.00
C HIS A 58 -0.83 -5.43 -5.38
N LEU A 59 0.47 -5.64 -5.16
CA LEU A 59 1.13 -6.90 -5.46
C LEU A 59 0.67 -8.03 -4.51
N PRO A 60 0.79 -9.31 -4.89
CA PRO A 60 0.42 -10.43 -4.03
C PRO A 60 1.12 -10.37 -2.67
N PHE A 61 0.35 -10.47 -1.58
CA PHE A 61 0.80 -10.18 -0.22
C PHE A 61 1.19 -11.40 0.63
N LYS A 62 1.00 -12.62 0.13
CA LYS A 62 1.34 -13.83 0.90
C LYS A 62 2.77 -14.31 0.70
N GLN A 63 3.53 -13.66 -0.18
CA GLN A 63 4.90 -14.01 -0.48
C GLN A 63 5.85 -13.43 0.60
N ASP A 64 6.76 -14.27 1.09
CA ASP A 64 7.89 -13.76 1.88
C ASP A 64 8.91 -13.16 0.90
N VAL A 65 9.14 -11.86 0.94
CA VAL A 65 10.07 -11.16 0.01
C VAL A 65 11.51 -11.62 0.23
N ALA A 66 11.87 -11.99 1.46
CA ALA A 66 13.22 -12.44 1.79
C ALA A 66 13.23 -13.74 2.60
N THR A 67 14.11 -14.65 2.20
CA THR A 67 14.41 -15.91 2.90
C THR A 67 15.92 -16.15 2.92
N HIS A 68 16.39 -17.12 3.73
CA HIS A 68 17.79 -17.58 3.70
C HIS A 68 18.12 -18.48 2.48
N VAL A 69 17.17 -18.71 1.57
CA VAL A 69 17.33 -19.59 0.42
C VAL A 69 17.42 -18.75 -0.86
N PRO A 70 18.62 -18.59 -1.45
CA PRO A 70 18.82 -17.71 -2.61
C PRO A 70 17.94 -18.06 -3.83
N GLU A 71 17.65 -19.34 -4.03
CA GLU A 71 16.82 -19.81 -5.15
C GLU A 71 15.36 -19.37 -4.99
N ILE A 72 14.85 -19.33 -3.75
CA ILE A 72 13.50 -18.82 -3.46
C ILE A 72 13.49 -17.31 -3.70
N ASN A 73 14.48 -16.60 -3.20
CA ASN A 73 14.61 -15.15 -3.38
C ASN A 73 14.69 -14.79 -4.88
N ALA A 74 15.42 -15.55 -5.69
CA ALA A 74 15.46 -15.34 -7.13
C ALA A 74 14.08 -15.56 -7.78
N GLY A 75 13.38 -16.64 -7.41
CA GLY A 75 12.04 -16.93 -7.92
C GLY A 75 11.01 -15.85 -7.54
N ILE A 76 11.09 -15.28 -6.33
CA ILE A 76 10.24 -14.16 -5.91
C ILE A 76 10.53 -12.91 -6.76
N ARG A 77 11.80 -12.55 -6.98
CA ARG A 77 12.14 -11.42 -7.86
C ARG A 77 11.62 -11.61 -9.27
N ASP A 78 11.81 -12.81 -9.84
CA ASP A 78 11.33 -13.11 -11.19
C ASP A 78 9.80 -13.02 -11.28
N TYR A 79 9.09 -13.47 -10.26
CA TYR A 79 7.63 -13.38 -10.19
C TYR A 79 7.15 -11.93 -10.08
N LEU A 80 7.66 -11.19 -9.09
CA LEU A 80 7.29 -9.79 -8.90
C LEU A 80 7.70 -8.91 -10.10
N GLY A 81 8.84 -9.21 -10.74
CA GLY A 81 9.29 -8.50 -11.93
C GLY A 81 8.29 -8.63 -13.10
N ARG A 82 7.74 -9.83 -13.34
CA ARG A 82 6.69 -10.01 -14.37
C ARG A 82 5.41 -9.24 -14.06
N LEU A 83 5.01 -9.19 -12.77
CA LEU A 83 3.84 -8.42 -12.35
C LEU A 83 4.07 -6.91 -12.50
N LEU A 84 5.26 -6.43 -12.20
CA LEU A 84 5.62 -5.01 -12.37
C LEU A 84 5.70 -4.61 -13.85
N GLU A 85 6.25 -5.48 -14.70
CA GLU A 85 6.25 -5.26 -16.17
C GLU A 85 4.81 -5.16 -16.70
N TRP A 86 3.91 -6.03 -16.24
CA TRP A 86 2.49 -5.94 -16.57
C TRP A 86 1.86 -4.66 -16.02
N ALA A 87 2.09 -4.31 -14.76
CA ALA A 87 1.55 -3.11 -14.13
C ALA A 87 1.93 -1.84 -14.92
N GLY A 88 3.20 -1.73 -15.32
CA GLY A 88 3.64 -0.64 -16.20
C GLY A 88 2.98 -0.69 -17.58
N GLY A 89 2.78 -1.90 -18.13
CA GLY A 89 2.10 -2.11 -19.42
C GLY A 89 0.63 -1.65 -19.44
N VAL A 90 -0.08 -1.79 -18.32
CA VAL A 90 -1.47 -1.31 -18.15
C VAL A 90 -1.56 0.12 -17.61
N GLY A 91 -0.42 0.79 -17.41
CA GLY A 91 -0.35 2.19 -17.02
C GLY A 91 -0.50 2.47 -15.53
N ALA A 92 -0.16 1.50 -14.67
CA ALA A 92 -0.12 1.73 -13.22
C ALA A 92 0.99 2.74 -12.86
N GLU A 93 0.67 3.70 -11.99
CA GLU A 93 1.63 4.69 -11.50
C GLU A 93 2.44 4.15 -10.33
N LYS A 94 1.81 3.36 -9.47
CA LYS A 94 2.41 2.79 -8.27
C LYS A 94 2.13 1.30 -8.12
N ALA A 95 3.03 0.61 -7.40
CA ALA A 95 2.83 -0.77 -6.98
C ALA A 95 3.15 -0.91 -5.49
N VAL A 96 2.17 -1.40 -4.72
CA VAL A 96 2.31 -1.66 -3.28
C VAL A 96 2.89 -3.05 -3.07
N LEU A 97 3.95 -3.14 -2.28
CA LEU A 97 4.61 -4.38 -1.87
C LEU A 97 4.62 -4.52 -0.35
N HIS A 98 4.06 -5.58 0.20
CA HIS A 98 4.16 -5.84 1.63
C HIS A 98 5.60 -6.01 2.10
N GLY A 99 6.00 -5.26 3.12
CA GLY A 99 7.30 -5.38 3.80
C GLY A 99 7.37 -6.60 4.71
N THR A 100 7.34 -7.82 4.14
CA THR A 100 7.24 -9.08 4.88
C THR A 100 8.45 -9.97 4.72
N ALA A 101 8.76 -10.71 5.78
CA ALA A 101 9.76 -11.78 5.76
C ALA A 101 9.29 -12.93 6.64
N ARG A 102 9.77 -14.14 6.35
CA ARG A 102 9.38 -15.36 7.10
C ARG A 102 9.61 -15.24 8.60
N ASN A 103 10.66 -14.52 9.01
CA ASN A 103 10.93 -14.15 10.39
C ASN A 103 11.44 -12.71 10.45
N PRO A 104 10.57 -11.72 10.61
CA PRO A 104 10.95 -10.30 10.57
C PRO A 104 11.81 -9.86 11.77
N HIS A 105 11.93 -10.70 12.79
CA HIS A 105 12.83 -10.46 13.94
C HIS A 105 14.23 -11.03 13.76
N ASP A 106 14.46 -11.79 12.68
CA ASP A 106 15.79 -12.30 12.34
C ASP A 106 16.63 -11.19 11.71
N THR A 107 17.62 -10.72 12.47
CA THR A 107 18.48 -9.63 12.02
C THR A 107 19.34 -9.99 10.81
N ASP A 108 19.62 -11.29 10.58
CA ASP A 108 20.39 -11.76 9.44
C ASP A 108 19.57 -11.74 8.13
N LEU A 109 18.23 -11.64 8.22
CA LEU A 109 17.37 -11.44 7.06
C LEU A 109 17.32 -9.98 6.59
N ARG A 110 17.65 -8.99 7.42
CA ARG A 110 17.55 -7.58 7.06
C ARG A 110 18.38 -7.20 5.82
N PRO A 111 19.68 -7.53 5.74
CA PRO A 111 20.45 -7.24 4.53
C PRO A 111 19.93 -8.00 3.30
N ILE A 112 19.42 -9.23 3.48
CA ILE A 112 18.83 -10.00 2.37
C ILE A 112 17.55 -9.31 1.89
N PHE A 113 16.72 -8.82 2.81
CA PHE A 113 15.51 -8.07 2.46
C PHE A 113 15.85 -6.75 1.75
N ALA A 114 16.85 -6.01 2.21
CA ALA A 114 17.29 -4.78 1.55
C ALA A 114 17.75 -5.07 0.11
N ASP A 115 18.54 -6.12 -0.12
CA ASP A 115 18.97 -6.52 -1.45
C ASP A 115 17.77 -6.93 -2.35
N GLN A 116 16.78 -7.63 -1.78
CA GLN A 116 15.56 -8.02 -2.49
C GLN A 116 14.71 -6.78 -2.83
N LEU A 117 14.49 -5.90 -1.86
CA LEU A 117 13.70 -4.68 -2.03
C LEU A 117 14.31 -3.78 -3.10
N ALA A 118 15.63 -3.54 -3.04
CA ALA A 118 16.34 -2.75 -4.05
C ALA A 118 16.23 -3.36 -5.46
N ALA A 119 16.27 -4.70 -5.56
CA ALA A 119 16.15 -5.36 -6.85
C ALA A 119 14.72 -5.30 -7.42
N VAL A 120 13.69 -5.39 -6.56
CA VAL A 120 12.29 -5.24 -6.98
C VAL A 120 11.98 -3.79 -7.34
N ASP A 121 12.52 -2.83 -6.57
CA ASP A 121 12.40 -1.39 -6.85
C ASP A 121 13.02 -1.02 -8.20
N ALA A 122 14.20 -1.56 -8.52
CA ALA A 122 14.82 -1.37 -9.82
C ALA A 122 13.94 -1.95 -10.97
N ALA A 123 13.32 -3.12 -10.77
CA ALA A 123 12.40 -3.69 -11.76
C ALA A 123 11.15 -2.83 -11.95
N ALA A 124 10.61 -2.25 -10.87
CA ALA A 124 9.49 -1.31 -10.94
C ALA A 124 9.87 -0.03 -11.71
N ALA A 125 11.04 0.54 -11.43
CA ALA A 125 11.56 1.71 -12.14
C ALA A 125 11.77 1.44 -13.63
N ASP A 126 12.29 0.26 -14.00
CA ASP A 126 12.44 -0.18 -15.40
C ASP A 126 11.07 -0.31 -16.12
N ALA A 127 10.02 -0.67 -15.38
CA ALA A 127 8.64 -0.72 -15.87
C ALA A 127 7.92 0.64 -15.86
N GLY A 128 8.53 1.69 -15.30
CA GLY A 128 7.94 3.02 -15.18
C GLY A 128 6.94 3.14 -14.03
N VAL A 129 7.02 2.26 -13.02
CA VAL A 129 6.12 2.20 -11.85
C VAL A 129 6.90 2.61 -10.59
N GLU A 130 6.32 3.39 -9.71
CA GLU A 130 6.89 3.66 -8.40
C GLU A 130 6.56 2.49 -7.45
N LEU A 131 7.59 1.82 -6.92
CA LEU A 131 7.39 0.83 -5.87
C LEU A 131 7.24 1.52 -4.52
N VAL A 132 6.22 1.12 -3.76
CA VAL A 132 6.02 1.57 -2.38
C VAL A 132 5.97 0.35 -1.45
N VAL A 133 6.85 0.31 -0.43
CA VAL A 133 6.87 -0.80 0.53
C VAL A 133 5.96 -0.50 1.71
N GLU A 134 5.06 -1.43 2.02
CA GLU A 134 4.01 -1.26 3.03
C GLU A 134 4.36 -1.87 4.38
N ASN A 135 4.02 -1.17 5.47
CA ASN A 135 4.01 -1.70 6.82
C ASN A 135 2.72 -2.50 7.08
N VAL A 136 2.84 -3.80 7.29
CA VAL A 136 1.69 -4.72 7.41
C VAL A 136 1.49 -5.29 8.82
N GLY A 137 2.16 -4.73 9.80
CA GLY A 137 2.07 -5.16 11.19
C GLY A 137 2.63 -6.59 11.44
N HIS A 138 2.84 -6.89 12.71
CA HIS A 138 3.46 -8.16 13.13
C HIS A 138 2.58 -9.40 12.86
N GLN A 139 1.27 -9.25 12.76
CA GLN A 139 0.35 -10.36 12.51
C GLN A 139 0.50 -10.92 11.09
N ALA A 140 0.85 -10.08 10.13
CA ALA A 140 1.11 -10.45 8.74
C ALA A 140 2.61 -10.71 8.46
N ARG A 141 3.44 -10.90 9.48
CA ARG A 141 4.89 -11.08 9.36
C ARG A 141 5.63 -9.86 8.81
N GLY A 142 5.07 -8.68 9.01
CA GLY A 142 5.73 -7.41 8.71
C GLY A 142 6.93 -7.15 9.60
N PHE A 143 7.91 -6.44 9.08
CA PHE A 143 8.97 -5.88 9.90
C PHE A 143 8.40 -4.87 10.90
N PRO A 144 8.99 -4.75 12.11
CA PRO A 144 8.65 -3.64 13.01
C PRO A 144 8.79 -2.30 12.29
N LEU A 145 7.91 -1.34 12.56
CA LEU A 145 7.82 -0.04 11.88
C LEU A 145 9.19 0.64 11.68
N SER A 146 9.98 0.75 12.76
CA SER A 146 11.30 1.40 12.68
C SER A 146 12.29 0.62 11.81
N VAL A 147 12.20 -0.71 11.77
CA VAL A 147 13.06 -1.54 10.94
C VAL A 147 12.70 -1.39 9.47
N LEU A 148 11.39 -1.36 9.15
CA LEU A 148 10.93 -1.12 7.78
C LEU A 148 11.36 0.27 7.29
N GLY A 149 11.19 1.30 8.12
CA GLY A 149 11.63 2.66 7.80
C GLY A 149 13.14 2.76 7.55
N ASP A 150 13.97 2.07 8.37
CA ASP A 150 15.41 2.00 8.14
C ASP A 150 15.76 1.30 6.82
N LEU A 151 15.11 0.18 6.51
CA LEU A 151 15.31 -0.57 5.26
C LEU A 151 14.89 0.22 4.03
N ALA A 152 13.73 0.89 4.08
CA ALA A 152 13.27 1.76 3.00
C ALA A 152 14.25 2.93 2.77
N ARG A 153 14.74 3.55 3.83
CA ARG A 153 15.75 4.63 3.76
C ARG A 153 17.08 4.14 3.20
N GLU A 154 17.51 2.93 3.57
CA GLU A 154 18.77 2.33 3.08
C GLU A 154 18.69 2.05 1.58
N THR A 155 17.54 1.56 1.09
CA THR A 155 17.34 1.20 -0.32
C THR A 155 16.92 2.39 -1.19
N GLY A 156 16.38 3.45 -0.59
CA GLY A 156 15.79 4.59 -1.28
C GLY A 156 14.39 4.32 -1.81
N THR A 157 13.77 3.20 -1.42
CA THR A 157 12.40 2.83 -1.82
C THR A 157 11.39 3.69 -1.06
N ALA A 158 10.36 4.18 -1.74
CA ALA A 158 9.26 4.91 -1.12
C ALA A 158 8.39 3.99 -0.23
N VAL A 159 7.64 4.59 0.68
CA VAL A 159 6.81 3.86 1.64
C VAL A 159 5.32 4.06 1.33
N CYS A 160 4.58 2.97 1.35
CA CYS A 160 3.15 2.96 1.61
C CYS A 160 2.96 2.88 3.13
N PHE A 161 2.50 3.96 3.74
CA PHE A 161 2.24 3.96 5.18
C PHE A 161 0.79 3.57 5.46
N ASP A 162 0.59 2.36 5.97
CA ASP A 162 -0.71 1.91 6.45
C ASP A 162 -0.90 2.36 7.90
N VAL A 163 -1.87 3.27 8.07
CA VAL A 163 -2.17 3.92 9.35
C VAL A 163 -2.76 2.93 10.36
N GLY A 164 -3.66 2.04 9.90
CA GLY A 164 -4.29 1.06 10.76
C GLY A 164 -3.30 -0.01 11.25
N HIS A 165 -2.45 -0.51 10.37
CA HIS A 165 -1.38 -1.44 10.73
C HIS A 165 -0.38 -0.82 11.71
N ALA A 166 -0.02 0.44 11.52
CA ALA A 166 0.86 1.15 12.43
C ALA A 166 0.22 1.32 13.81
N TYR A 167 -1.07 1.69 13.86
CA TYR A 167 -1.83 1.78 15.11
C TYR A 167 -1.89 0.44 15.85
N MET A 168 -2.11 -0.67 15.13
CA MET A 168 -2.14 -2.00 15.76
C MET A 168 -0.81 -2.43 16.38
N GLU A 169 0.31 -1.89 15.89
CA GLU A 169 1.62 -2.23 16.41
C GLU A 169 1.89 -1.51 17.75
N ASP A 170 1.63 -0.21 17.84
CA ASP A 170 2.01 0.59 19.01
C ASP A 170 1.09 1.82 19.26
N GLY A 171 -0.18 1.76 18.83
CA GLY A 171 -1.14 2.84 19.00
C GLY A 171 -0.78 4.13 18.26
N ASP A 172 -1.43 5.23 18.63
CA ASP A 172 -1.15 6.56 18.04
C ASP A 172 0.31 7.01 18.26
N ASP A 173 0.94 6.59 19.37
CA ASP A 173 2.37 6.83 19.62
C ASP A 173 3.26 6.14 18.57
N GLY A 174 2.86 4.99 18.04
CA GLY A 174 3.56 4.28 16.95
C GLY A 174 3.43 5.03 15.63
N VAL A 175 2.23 5.50 15.32
CA VAL A 175 1.94 6.35 14.16
C VAL A 175 2.81 7.61 14.22
N ASP A 176 2.76 8.36 15.33
CA ASP A 176 3.54 9.60 15.51
C ASP A 176 5.04 9.37 15.36
N ARG A 177 5.59 8.34 16.00
CA ARG A 177 7.03 8.03 15.92
C ARG A 177 7.47 7.68 14.50
N PHE A 178 6.69 6.87 13.77
CA PHE A 178 7.03 6.53 12.40
C PHE A 178 7.00 7.76 11.51
N CYS A 179 5.93 8.53 11.55
CA CYS A 179 5.78 9.73 10.73
C CYS A 179 6.86 10.78 11.04
N SER A 180 7.23 10.97 12.31
CA SER A 180 8.33 11.86 12.71
C SER A 180 9.70 11.40 12.19
N GLY A 181 9.93 10.08 12.09
CA GLY A 181 11.23 9.53 11.67
C GLY A 181 11.36 9.28 10.17
N TYR A 182 10.27 8.93 9.51
CA TYR A 182 10.25 8.38 8.16
C TYR A 182 9.14 8.96 7.26
N GLY A 183 8.40 9.97 7.71
CA GLY A 183 7.33 10.60 6.93
C GLY A 183 7.81 11.18 5.59
N ASP A 184 9.08 11.55 5.50
CA ASP A 184 9.73 12.01 4.27
C ASP A 184 9.89 10.92 3.19
N LEU A 185 9.71 9.64 3.55
CA LEU A 185 9.75 8.51 2.62
C LEU A 185 8.35 8.12 2.11
N VAL A 186 7.30 8.63 2.75
CA VAL A 186 5.91 8.25 2.43
C VAL A 186 5.45 8.95 1.16
N SER A 187 5.09 8.20 0.14
CA SER A 187 4.45 8.69 -1.08
C SER A 187 3.04 8.12 -1.29
N HIS A 188 2.66 7.12 -0.49
CA HIS A 188 1.36 6.49 -0.51
C HIS A 188 0.85 6.22 0.90
N LEU A 189 -0.44 6.42 1.13
CA LEU A 189 -1.10 6.12 2.41
C LEU A 189 -2.19 5.09 2.19
N HIS A 190 -2.24 4.06 3.04
CA HIS A 190 -3.44 3.28 3.26
C HIS A 190 -4.17 3.81 4.49
N VAL A 191 -5.46 4.10 4.33
CA VAL A 191 -6.27 4.67 5.39
C VAL A 191 -7.52 3.84 5.65
N HIS A 192 -7.59 3.32 6.84
CA HIS A 192 -8.73 2.63 7.40
C HIS A 192 -8.70 2.75 8.92
N ASP A 193 -9.80 2.46 9.57
CA ASP A 193 -9.84 2.42 11.01
C ASP A 193 -9.73 0.99 11.54
N VAL A 194 -9.21 0.84 12.73
CA VAL A 194 -9.04 -0.46 13.40
C VAL A 194 -9.41 -0.36 14.86
N ARG A 195 -9.60 -1.50 15.48
CA ARG A 195 -9.64 -1.64 16.95
C ARG A 195 -8.45 -2.48 17.39
N SER A 196 -7.98 -2.23 18.61
CA SER A 196 -6.82 -2.92 19.22
C SER A 196 -6.88 -4.46 19.22
N ARG A 197 -7.96 -5.04 18.70
CA ARG A 197 -8.22 -6.49 18.66
C ARG A 197 -7.95 -7.16 17.32
N GLY A 198 -7.52 -6.45 16.32
CA GLY A 198 -7.17 -7.05 15.03
C GLY A 198 -7.33 -6.12 13.84
N ASP A 199 -6.82 -6.58 12.75
CA ASP A 199 -6.87 -5.97 11.44
C ASP A 199 -8.30 -6.09 10.88
N THR A 200 -9.07 -5.02 11.00
CA THR A 200 -10.51 -5.03 10.72
C THR A 200 -10.91 -4.12 9.57
N HIS A 201 -10.01 -3.30 9.03
CA HIS A 201 -10.24 -2.39 7.92
C HIS A 201 -11.61 -1.69 7.99
N LEU A 202 -11.87 -1.04 9.14
CA LEU A 202 -13.14 -0.36 9.42
C LEU A 202 -13.24 0.98 8.69
N PRO A 203 -14.46 1.47 8.40
CA PRO A 203 -14.65 2.84 7.95
C PRO A 203 -14.04 3.85 8.93
N ILE A 204 -13.45 4.92 8.39
CA ILE A 204 -12.81 5.96 9.20
C ILE A 204 -13.82 6.58 10.19
N GLY A 205 -13.46 6.60 11.46
CA GLY A 205 -14.28 7.03 12.58
C GLY A 205 -15.13 5.94 13.23
N ALA A 206 -14.96 4.67 12.79
CA ALA A 206 -15.62 3.51 13.41
C ALA A 206 -14.70 2.71 14.35
N GLY A 207 -13.42 3.03 14.40
CA GLY A 207 -12.40 2.39 15.21
C GLY A 207 -11.82 3.30 16.30
N GLU A 208 -10.51 3.20 16.51
CA GLU A 208 -9.78 3.81 17.63
C GLU A 208 -8.61 4.69 17.18
N VAL A 209 -8.32 4.79 15.86
CA VAL A 209 -7.21 5.58 15.30
C VAL A 209 -7.50 7.08 15.46
N ASP A 210 -6.56 7.84 16.03
CA ASP A 210 -6.63 9.30 16.05
C ASP A 210 -6.07 9.89 14.75
N TYR A 211 -6.96 10.18 13.80
CA TYR A 211 -6.59 10.83 12.55
C TYR A 211 -6.08 12.27 12.72
N GLY A 212 -6.20 12.86 13.92
CA GLY A 212 -5.52 14.11 14.25
C GLY A 212 -4.01 13.98 14.22
N VAL A 213 -3.46 12.84 14.70
CA VAL A 213 -2.03 12.53 14.62
C VAL A 213 -1.57 12.40 13.16
N VAL A 214 -2.37 11.73 12.33
CA VAL A 214 -2.07 11.61 10.88
C VAL A 214 -2.05 12.98 10.22
N SER A 215 -3.02 13.83 10.53
CA SER A 215 -3.13 15.21 10.03
C SER A 215 -1.95 16.09 10.43
N GLU A 216 -1.39 15.92 11.63
CA GLU A 216 -0.23 16.67 12.09
C GLU A 216 1.01 16.44 11.21
N HIS A 217 1.16 15.25 10.64
CA HIS A 217 2.30 14.88 9.81
C HIS A 217 2.04 15.05 8.30
N PHE A 218 0.84 14.75 7.85
CA PHE A 218 0.46 14.71 6.44
C PHE A 218 -0.52 15.80 6.02
N GLY A 219 -0.68 16.86 6.81
CA GLY A 219 -1.45 18.03 6.39
C GLY A 219 -0.84 18.65 5.12
N GLY A 220 -1.63 18.69 4.02
CA GLY A 220 -1.14 19.12 2.70
C GLY A 220 -0.30 18.08 1.97
N PHE A 221 -0.50 16.79 2.25
CA PHE A 221 0.16 15.68 1.58
C PHE A 221 -0.11 15.71 0.08
N ASP A 222 0.96 15.58 -0.72
CA ASP A 222 0.93 15.63 -2.19
C ASP A 222 1.05 14.23 -2.85
N GLY A 223 1.05 13.17 -2.02
CA GLY A 223 1.01 11.78 -2.48
C GLY A 223 -0.41 11.26 -2.71
N THR A 224 -0.52 9.95 -2.83
CA THR A 224 -1.77 9.23 -3.05
C THR A 224 -2.28 8.59 -1.76
N VAL A 225 -3.61 8.54 -1.57
CA VAL A 225 -4.27 8.03 -0.37
C VAL A 225 -5.33 7.00 -0.78
N ALA A 226 -5.10 5.73 -0.50
CA ALA A 226 -6.06 4.66 -0.77
C ALA A 226 -6.95 4.39 0.47
N VAL A 227 -8.25 4.45 0.28
CA VAL A 227 -9.22 4.01 1.29
C VAL A 227 -9.31 2.49 1.24
N GLU A 228 -8.78 1.83 2.26
CA GLU A 228 -8.73 0.38 2.36
C GLU A 228 -9.73 -0.15 3.39
N VAL A 229 -11.01 -0.01 3.10
CA VAL A 229 -12.12 -0.40 3.98
C VAL A 229 -12.81 -1.66 3.45
N PHE A 230 -12.94 -2.68 4.31
CA PHE A 230 -13.57 -3.94 3.94
C PHE A 230 -15.10 -3.83 4.02
N THR A 231 -15.70 -3.31 2.96
CA THR A 231 -17.16 -3.18 2.80
C THR A 231 -17.54 -3.25 1.32
N ASP A 232 -18.77 -3.71 1.06
CA ASP A 232 -19.40 -3.61 -0.26
C ASP A 232 -20.31 -2.37 -0.37
N ASP A 233 -20.43 -1.58 0.69
CA ASP A 233 -21.20 -0.34 0.72
C ASP A 233 -20.35 0.83 0.20
N VAL A 234 -20.61 1.24 -1.04
CA VAL A 234 -19.90 2.32 -1.72
C VAL A 234 -20.07 3.66 -0.99
N ASP A 235 -21.20 3.90 -0.34
CA ASP A 235 -21.42 5.14 0.42
C ASP A 235 -20.52 5.19 1.67
N MET A 236 -20.22 4.04 2.29
CA MET A 236 -19.23 3.96 3.38
C MET A 236 -17.81 4.23 2.88
N LEU A 237 -17.45 3.75 1.69
CA LEU A 237 -16.15 4.05 1.07
C LEU A 237 -16.01 5.55 0.78
N ARG A 238 -17.03 6.16 0.19
CA ARG A 238 -17.06 7.60 -0.08
C ARG A 238 -17.05 8.46 1.19
N ASP A 239 -17.75 8.04 2.26
CA ASP A 239 -17.69 8.76 3.55
C ASP A 239 -16.30 8.66 4.17
N SER A 240 -15.64 7.50 4.09
CA SER A 240 -14.25 7.32 4.56
C SER A 240 -13.28 8.17 3.73
N ALA A 241 -13.43 8.23 2.41
CA ALA A 241 -12.62 9.09 1.54
C ALA A 241 -12.78 10.58 1.91
N ARG A 242 -14.01 11.05 2.10
CA ARG A 242 -14.29 12.42 2.53
C ARG A 242 -13.67 12.73 3.89
N ARG A 243 -13.68 11.78 4.84
CA ARG A 243 -13.05 11.95 6.17
C ARG A 243 -11.54 12.01 6.08
N ALA A 244 -10.93 11.12 5.25
CA ALA A 244 -9.50 11.14 4.97
C ALA A 244 -9.07 12.50 4.37
N GLY A 245 -9.75 12.95 3.32
CA GLY A 245 -9.49 14.26 2.72
C GLY A 245 -9.62 15.40 3.74
N THR A 246 -10.66 15.41 4.56
CA THR A 246 -10.83 16.45 5.59
C THR A 246 -9.68 16.43 6.61
N ALA A 247 -9.18 15.25 6.99
CA ALA A 247 -8.07 15.15 7.92
C ALA A 247 -6.75 15.64 7.29
N LEU A 248 -6.52 15.35 6.01
CA LEU A 248 -5.27 15.69 5.30
C LEU A 248 -5.26 17.12 4.75
N ASP A 249 -6.43 17.73 4.50
CA ASP A 249 -6.57 19.12 4.05
C ASP A 249 -6.55 20.13 5.21
N ALA A 250 -6.54 19.68 6.46
CA ALA A 250 -6.49 20.57 7.61
C ALA A 250 -5.18 21.38 7.59
N GLU A 251 -5.27 22.67 7.24
CA GLU A 251 -4.16 23.61 7.35
C GLU A 251 -3.65 23.67 8.81
N ARG A 252 -2.33 23.65 8.99
CA ARG A 252 -1.68 23.83 10.29
C ARG A 252 -1.89 25.23 10.85
#